data_c9c8f37bb31cf1f778d7d2f81b19ff61
#
_entry.id   c9c8f37bb31cf1f778d7d2f81b19ff61
#
_cell.length_a   1.000
_cell.length_b   1.000
_cell.length_c   1.000
_cell.angle_alpha   90.00
_cell.angle_beta   90.00
_cell.angle_gamma   90.00
#
_symmetry.space_group_name_H-M   'P 1'
#
loop_
_entity.id
_entity.type
_entity.pdbx_description
1 polymer ?
#
loop_
_entity_poly.entity_id
_entity_poly.type
_entity_poly.pdbx_seq_one_letter_code
_entity_poly.pdbx_strand_id
1 'polypeptide(L)'
;MVADAAARAEFEEVAGSLARRHYGNDRLRCAALVPLREAADRVQGSGRQARLSTLMGLVDPRRESPLESFSSGHMHLAGLPAPVLQAQVRTGSGVYAVDYLWEEFGVIGEADGEVKYTDPHAFIVEKEREGHLRDIGYEVVRWTGSQAFRAPHEMTGRIERVLSNRGWRQ
;
A
#
# COMPACT_ATOMS: atom_id res chain seq x y z
N MET A 1 4.70 -10.18 -0.47
CA MET A 1 5.83 -9.78 -1.35
C MET A 1 5.83 -10.55 -2.67
N VAL A 2 6.22 -11.84 -2.71
CA VAL A 2 6.27 -12.59 -3.98
C VAL A 2 4.90 -12.66 -4.64
N ALA A 3 3.84 -12.94 -3.89
CA ALA A 3 2.48 -13.02 -4.41
C ALA A 3 1.96 -11.66 -4.94
N ASP A 4 2.28 -10.55 -4.27
CA ASP A 4 1.91 -9.21 -4.75
C ASP A 4 2.65 -8.87 -6.05
N ALA A 5 3.95 -9.20 -6.14
CA ALA A 5 4.73 -9.00 -7.35
C ALA A 5 4.20 -9.82 -8.54
N ALA A 6 3.83 -11.09 -8.28
CA ALA A 6 3.21 -11.93 -9.30
C ALA A 6 1.83 -11.38 -9.73
N ALA A 7 0.98 -10.99 -8.76
CA ALA A 7 -0.32 -10.39 -9.04
C ALA A 7 -0.19 -9.08 -9.84
N ARG A 8 0.86 -8.31 -9.55
CA ARG A 8 1.15 -7.07 -10.27
C ARG A 8 1.57 -7.35 -11.71
N ALA A 9 2.43 -8.33 -11.95
CA ALA A 9 2.81 -8.72 -13.31
C ALA A 9 1.59 -9.13 -14.13
N GLU A 10 0.70 -9.96 -13.58
CA GLU A 10 -0.56 -10.33 -14.22
C GLU A 10 -1.47 -9.11 -14.45
N PHE A 11 -1.51 -8.18 -13.49
CA PHE A 11 -2.30 -6.95 -13.65
C PHE A 11 -1.78 -6.08 -14.77
N GLU A 12 -0.47 -5.91 -14.88
CA GLU A 12 0.18 -5.15 -15.94
C GLU A 12 -0.06 -5.79 -17.32
N GLU A 13 -0.12 -7.11 -17.38
CA GLU A 13 -0.45 -7.84 -18.61
C GLU A 13 -1.89 -7.58 -19.05
N VAL A 14 -2.87 -7.68 -18.15
CA VAL A 14 -4.29 -7.48 -18.49
C VAL A 14 -4.70 -6.03 -18.62
N ALA A 15 -4.05 -5.11 -17.92
CA ALA A 15 -4.35 -3.67 -17.91
C ALA A 15 -3.55 -2.87 -18.96
N GLY A 16 -2.44 -3.43 -19.47
CA GLY A 16 -1.56 -2.81 -20.46
C GLY A 16 -0.65 -1.71 -19.89
N SER A 17 -0.04 -0.95 -20.79
CA SER A 17 1.03 0.03 -20.48
C SER A 17 0.64 1.18 -19.55
N LEU A 18 -0.65 1.37 -19.24
CA LEU A 18 -1.16 2.38 -18.33
C LEU A 18 -1.82 1.75 -17.09
N ALA A 19 -1.32 0.61 -16.63
CA ALA A 19 -1.87 -0.19 -15.54
C ALA A 19 -2.25 0.64 -14.30
N ARG A 20 -1.41 1.59 -13.87
CA ARG A 20 -1.70 2.47 -12.73
C ARG A 20 -3.02 3.23 -12.85
N ARG A 21 -3.45 3.61 -14.07
CA ARG A 21 -4.73 4.29 -14.30
C ARG A 21 -5.93 3.41 -14.02
N HIS A 22 -5.71 2.10 -13.99
CA HIS A 22 -6.73 1.08 -13.81
C HIS A 22 -6.74 0.46 -12.40
N TYR A 23 -5.95 0.96 -11.46
CA TYR A 23 -5.92 0.44 -10.08
C TYR A 23 -7.29 0.50 -9.38
N GLY A 24 -8.17 1.43 -9.75
CA GLY A 24 -9.56 1.48 -9.29
C GLY A 24 -10.49 0.43 -9.92
N ASN A 25 -10.04 -0.32 -10.93
CA ASN A 25 -10.88 -1.29 -11.65
C ASN A 25 -10.85 -2.67 -10.98
N ASP A 26 -11.89 -2.96 -10.19
CA ASP A 26 -12.03 -4.23 -9.44
C ASP A 26 -11.98 -5.45 -10.35
N ARG A 27 -12.58 -5.38 -11.55
CA ARG A 27 -12.60 -6.51 -12.47
C ARG A 27 -11.20 -6.89 -12.93
N LEU A 28 -10.39 -5.91 -13.27
CA LEU A 28 -9.00 -6.15 -13.68
C LEU A 28 -8.17 -6.67 -12.51
N ARG A 29 -8.36 -6.10 -11.30
CA ARG A 29 -7.68 -6.62 -10.10
C ARG A 29 -8.07 -8.07 -9.79
N CYS A 30 -9.35 -8.40 -9.88
CA CYS A 30 -9.80 -9.76 -9.70
C CYS A 30 -9.24 -10.71 -10.78
N ALA A 31 -9.21 -10.28 -12.04
CA ALA A 31 -8.65 -11.08 -13.13
C ALA A 31 -7.17 -11.40 -12.89
N ALA A 32 -6.38 -10.42 -12.47
CA ALA A 32 -4.95 -10.59 -12.14
C ALA A 32 -4.70 -11.60 -10.99
N LEU A 33 -5.68 -11.84 -10.13
CA LEU A 33 -5.54 -12.82 -9.04
C LEU A 33 -5.95 -14.23 -9.42
N VAL A 34 -6.58 -14.44 -10.58
CA VAL A 34 -7.06 -15.78 -11.00
C VAL A 34 -5.94 -16.80 -11.09
N PRO A 35 -4.80 -16.56 -11.77
CA PRO A 35 -3.74 -17.56 -11.89
C PRO A 35 -3.14 -17.94 -10.53
N LEU A 36 -3.02 -16.96 -9.61
CA LEU A 36 -2.49 -17.20 -8.27
C LEU A 36 -3.47 -18.05 -7.43
N ARG A 37 -4.78 -17.78 -7.53
CA ARG A 37 -5.80 -18.57 -6.84
C ARG A 37 -5.83 -19.99 -7.34
N GLU A 38 -5.81 -20.21 -8.64
CA GLU A 38 -5.72 -21.53 -9.23
C GLU A 38 -4.46 -22.29 -8.80
N ALA A 39 -3.33 -21.59 -8.69
CA ALA A 39 -2.10 -22.19 -8.17
C ALA A 39 -2.22 -22.58 -6.68
N ALA A 40 -2.84 -21.73 -5.87
CA ALA A 40 -3.09 -21.99 -4.45
C ALA A 40 -4.05 -23.17 -4.26
N ASP A 41 -5.09 -23.31 -5.10
CA ASP A 41 -6.07 -24.37 -5.03
C ASP A 41 -5.48 -25.77 -5.36
N ARG A 42 -4.39 -25.80 -6.15
CA ARG A 42 -3.67 -27.05 -6.45
C ARG A 42 -2.83 -27.56 -5.28
N VAL A 43 -2.62 -26.76 -4.24
CA VAL A 43 -1.85 -27.18 -3.07
C VAL A 43 -2.68 -28.11 -2.20
N GLN A 44 -2.19 -29.33 -2.01
CA GLN A 44 -2.87 -30.34 -1.19
C GLN A 44 -2.58 -30.15 0.31
N GLY A 45 -3.57 -30.51 1.13
CA GLY A 45 -3.51 -30.50 2.59
C GLY A 45 -4.32 -29.36 3.20
N SER A 46 -5.33 -29.71 4.00
CA SER A 46 -6.31 -28.77 4.55
C SER A 46 -5.71 -27.60 5.33
N GLY A 47 -4.67 -27.84 6.13
CA GLY A 47 -4.01 -26.77 6.90
C GLY A 47 -3.21 -25.80 6.02
N ARG A 48 -2.58 -26.28 4.93
CA ARG A 48 -1.87 -25.42 3.97
C ARG A 48 -2.85 -24.60 3.14
N GLN A 49 -3.94 -25.22 2.70
CA GLN A 49 -4.95 -24.57 1.88
C GLN A 49 -5.65 -23.44 2.65
N ALA A 50 -5.99 -23.65 3.93
CA ALA A 50 -6.55 -22.60 4.78
C ALA A 50 -5.59 -21.38 4.91
N ARG A 51 -4.30 -21.65 5.15
CA ARG A 51 -3.28 -20.58 5.22
C ARG A 51 -3.12 -19.84 3.89
N LEU A 52 -3.11 -20.56 2.77
CA LEU A 52 -3.02 -19.95 1.44
C LEU A 52 -4.25 -19.11 1.11
N SER A 53 -5.45 -19.59 1.46
CA SER A 53 -6.69 -18.81 1.29
C SER A 53 -6.64 -17.49 2.06
N THR A 54 -6.17 -17.53 3.32
CA THR A 54 -5.98 -16.31 4.13
C THR A 54 -4.97 -15.37 3.48
N LEU A 55 -3.82 -15.90 3.05
CA LEU A 55 -2.77 -15.10 2.38
C LEU A 55 -3.28 -14.50 1.06
N MET A 56 -4.03 -15.27 0.26
CA MET A 56 -4.62 -14.77 -0.99
C MET A 56 -5.61 -13.63 -0.78
N GLY A 57 -6.27 -13.58 0.39
CA GLY A 57 -7.11 -12.43 0.77
C GLY A 57 -6.32 -11.15 1.01
N LEU A 58 -5.01 -11.25 1.24
CA LEU A 58 -4.12 -10.11 1.48
C LEU A 58 -3.33 -9.69 0.23
N VAL A 59 -3.34 -10.49 -0.83
CA VAL A 59 -2.60 -10.17 -2.06
C VAL A 59 -3.27 -9.03 -2.80
N ASP A 60 -2.50 -8.02 -3.15
CA ASP A 60 -3.01 -6.87 -3.91
C ASP A 60 -1.99 -6.43 -4.98
N PRO A 61 -2.38 -6.41 -6.26
CA PRO A 61 -1.50 -6.03 -7.36
C PRO A 61 -1.07 -4.55 -7.33
N ARG A 62 -1.71 -3.71 -6.52
CA ARG A 62 -1.36 -2.29 -6.38
C ARG A 62 -0.11 -2.05 -5.55
N ARG A 63 0.39 -3.04 -4.81
CA ARG A 63 1.65 -2.89 -4.07
C ARG A 63 2.83 -2.91 -5.02
N GLU A 64 3.47 -1.77 -5.16
CA GLU A 64 4.50 -1.53 -6.17
C GLU A 64 5.92 -1.93 -5.73
N SER A 65 6.10 -2.17 -4.44
CA SER A 65 7.41 -2.51 -3.88
C SER A 65 7.33 -3.62 -2.82
N PRO A 66 8.47 -4.31 -2.57
CA PRO A 66 8.57 -5.23 -1.43
C PRO A 66 8.32 -4.54 -0.10
N LEU A 67 8.69 -3.26 0.04
CA LEU A 67 8.46 -2.47 1.24
C LEU A 67 6.97 -2.26 1.51
N GLU A 68 6.19 -1.91 0.49
CA GLU A 68 4.74 -1.78 0.61
C GLU A 68 4.08 -3.12 0.99
N SER A 69 4.48 -4.23 0.35
CA SER A 69 3.95 -5.56 0.67
C SER A 69 4.22 -5.94 2.13
N PHE A 70 5.45 -5.68 2.60
CA PHE A 70 5.86 -5.99 3.96
C PHE A 70 5.12 -5.12 4.98
N SER A 71 5.06 -3.82 4.74
CA SER A 71 4.34 -2.86 5.57
C SER A 71 2.86 -3.21 5.71
N SER A 72 2.20 -3.53 4.59
CA SER A 72 0.78 -3.95 4.59
C SER A 72 0.56 -5.22 5.41
N GLY A 73 1.47 -6.19 5.32
CA GLY A 73 1.41 -7.41 6.13
C GLY A 73 1.48 -7.10 7.63
N HIS A 74 2.38 -6.23 8.05
CA HIS A 74 2.51 -5.82 9.46
C HIS A 74 1.35 -4.97 9.94
N MET A 75 0.80 -4.09 9.12
CA MET A 75 -0.43 -3.34 9.44
C MET A 75 -1.60 -4.28 9.68
N HIS A 76 -1.77 -5.31 8.83
CA HIS A 76 -2.81 -6.32 9.00
C HIS A 76 -2.62 -7.11 10.31
N LEU A 77 -1.39 -7.57 10.60
CA LEU A 77 -1.08 -8.29 11.85
C LEU A 77 -1.28 -7.44 13.11
N ALA A 78 -1.09 -6.13 13.00
CA ALA A 78 -1.34 -5.18 14.08
C ALA A 78 -2.82 -4.81 14.22
N GLY A 79 -3.71 -5.32 13.36
CA GLY A 79 -5.14 -5.01 13.42
C GLY A 79 -5.49 -3.59 13.00
N LEU A 80 -4.61 -2.91 12.26
CA LEU A 80 -4.90 -1.57 11.75
C LEU A 80 -6.00 -1.64 10.66
N PRO A 81 -6.80 -0.57 10.50
CA PRO A 81 -7.82 -0.53 9.46
C PRO A 81 -7.17 -0.61 8.07
N ALA A 82 -7.82 -1.30 7.15
CA ALA A 82 -7.31 -1.48 5.80
C ALA A 82 -7.30 -0.14 5.04
N PRO A 83 -6.14 0.31 4.52
CA PRO A 83 -6.08 1.52 3.70
C PRO A 83 -6.52 1.26 2.25
N VAL A 84 -6.91 2.31 1.55
CA VAL A 84 -6.95 2.30 0.09
C VAL A 84 -5.52 2.42 -0.43
N LEU A 85 -5.11 1.45 -1.26
CA LEU A 85 -3.74 1.42 -1.82
C LEU A 85 -3.67 2.23 -3.12
N GLN A 86 -2.54 2.92 -3.34
CA GLN A 86 -2.25 3.71 -4.53
C GLN A 86 -3.41 4.66 -4.89
N ALA A 87 -3.94 5.32 -3.86
CA ALA A 87 -5.08 6.22 -4.00
C ALA A 87 -4.67 7.52 -4.69
N GLN A 88 -5.57 8.05 -5.51
CA GLN A 88 -5.39 9.35 -6.14
C GLN A 88 -6.07 10.43 -5.30
N VAL A 89 -5.28 11.33 -4.73
CA VAL A 89 -5.75 12.46 -3.94
C VAL A 89 -5.69 13.73 -4.78
N ARG A 90 -6.84 14.38 -4.94
CA ARG A 90 -6.96 15.64 -5.70
C ARG A 90 -6.74 16.83 -4.79
N THR A 91 -5.82 17.68 -5.17
CA THR A 91 -5.54 18.99 -4.50
C THR A 91 -5.79 20.15 -5.45
N GLY A 92 -5.67 21.37 -4.96
CA GLY A 92 -5.72 22.56 -5.81
C GLY A 92 -4.58 22.65 -6.84
N SER A 93 -3.46 21.99 -6.58
CA SER A 93 -2.25 22.00 -7.41
C SER A 93 -2.12 20.76 -8.32
N GLY A 94 -2.99 19.75 -8.19
CA GLY A 94 -2.94 18.55 -9.02
C GLY A 94 -3.50 17.31 -8.36
N VAL A 95 -3.21 16.16 -8.97
CA VAL A 95 -3.59 14.84 -8.46
C VAL A 95 -2.33 14.08 -8.08
N TYR A 96 -2.26 13.63 -6.85
CA TYR A 96 -1.13 12.88 -6.31
C TYR A 96 -1.53 11.45 -6.01
N ALA A 97 -0.74 10.48 -6.47
CA ALA A 97 -0.86 9.11 -6.02
C ALA A 97 -0.17 8.96 -4.66
N VAL A 98 -0.81 8.25 -3.73
CA VAL A 98 -0.29 7.97 -2.39
C VAL A 98 -0.33 6.47 -2.12
N ASP A 99 0.67 5.93 -1.42
CA ASP A 99 0.78 4.48 -1.23
C ASP A 99 -0.39 3.92 -0.41
N TYR A 100 -0.78 4.64 0.65
CA TYR A 100 -1.84 4.25 1.58
C TYR A 100 -2.71 5.45 1.91
N LEU A 101 -4.02 5.28 1.84
CA LEU A 101 -4.99 6.30 2.22
C LEU A 101 -6.00 5.72 3.21
N TRP A 102 -6.11 6.32 4.38
CA TRP A 102 -7.22 6.15 5.32
C TRP A 102 -8.11 7.39 5.25
N GLU A 103 -8.98 7.42 4.24
CA GLU A 103 -9.78 8.60 3.90
C GLU A 103 -10.68 9.04 5.06
N GLU A 104 -11.32 8.08 5.75
CA GLU A 104 -12.19 8.32 6.89
C GLU A 104 -11.48 9.08 8.03
N PHE A 105 -10.17 8.87 8.20
CA PHE A 105 -9.36 9.49 9.23
C PHE A 105 -8.54 10.68 8.72
N GLY A 106 -8.56 10.94 7.41
CA GLY A 106 -7.73 11.97 6.80
C GLY A 106 -6.23 11.71 6.97
N VAL A 107 -5.81 10.44 6.86
CA VAL A 107 -4.41 10.01 7.03
C VAL A 107 -3.87 9.41 5.74
N ILE A 108 -2.67 9.81 5.37
CA ILE A 108 -1.88 9.26 4.26
C ILE A 108 -0.66 8.57 4.83
N GLY A 109 -0.36 7.36 4.32
CA GLY A 109 0.86 6.62 4.60
C GLY A 109 1.76 6.57 3.36
N GLU A 110 3.07 6.77 3.55
CA GLU A 110 4.06 6.70 2.48
C GLU A 110 5.21 5.77 2.91
N ALA A 111 5.44 4.76 2.11
CA ALA A 111 6.52 3.81 2.29
C ALA A 111 7.76 4.29 1.51
N ASP A 112 8.57 5.13 2.13
CA ASP A 112 9.75 5.69 1.50
C ASP A 112 10.86 4.63 1.43
N GLY A 113 11.24 4.23 0.22
CA GLY A 113 12.52 3.58 0.00
C GLY A 113 13.65 4.48 0.52
N GLU A 114 14.88 3.94 0.65
CA GLU A 114 16.05 4.76 0.93
C GLU A 114 16.33 5.68 -0.29
N VAL A 115 15.58 6.77 -0.39
CA VAL A 115 15.86 7.80 -1.38
C VAL A 115 17.09 8.55 -0.88
N LYS A 116 18.22 8.25 -1.48
CA LYS A 116 19.37 9.17 -1.42
C LYS A 116 18.93 10.41 -2.19
N TYR A 117 18.49 11.44 -1.48
CA TYR A 117 18.23 12.76 -2.06
C TYR A 117 19.57 13.34 -2.57
N THR A 118 20.00 12.87 -3.72
CA THR A 118 21.17 13.41 -4.43
C THR A 118 20.77 14.64 -5.25
N ASP A 119 19.49 14.84 -5.49
CA ASP A 119 18.93 15.97 -6.22
C ASP A 119 18.17 16.92 -5.28
N PRO A 120 18.67 18.13 -4.99
CA PRO A 120 17.98 19.13 -4.20
C PRO A 120 16.62 19.54 -4.78
N HIS A 121 16.47 19.52 -6.10
CA HIS A 121 15.21 19.87 -6.75
C HIS A 121 14.12 18.83 -6.46
N ALA A 122 14.45 17.53 -6.52
CA ALA A 122 13.53 16.46 -6.17
C ALA A 122 13.03 16.58 -4.73
N PHE A 123 13.89 17.00 -3.80
CA PHE A 123 13.52 17.25 -2.41
C PHE A 123 12.50 18.39 -2.27
N ILE A 124 12.71 19.51 -3.01
CA ILE A 124 11.80 20.66 -2.97
C ILE A 124 10.41 20.24 -3.49
N VAL A 125 10.37 19.57 -4.65
CA VAL A 125 9.11 19.09 -5.25
C VAL A 125 8.34 18.16 -4.31
N GLU A 126 9.05 17.27 -3.61
CA GLU A 126 8.42 16.36 -2.64
C GLU A 126 7.87 17.12 -1.43
N LYS A 127 8.57 18.15 -0.96
CA LYS A 127 8.09 19.02 0.13
C LYS A 127 6.86 19.82 -0.26
N GLU A 128 6.82 20.34 -1.48
CA GLU A 128 5.64 21.04 -2.02
C GLU A 128 4.45 20.07 -2.13
N ARG A 129 4.69 18.85 -2.65
CA ARG A 129 3.66 17.80 -2.72
C ARG A 129 3.07 17.51 -1.34
N GLU A 130 3.92 17.30 -0.34
CA GLU A 130 3.48 17.06 1.05
C GLU A 130 2.71 18.27 1.60
N GLY A 131 3.16 19.50 1.31
CA GLY A 131 2.46 20.73 1.66
C GLY A 131 1.04 20.75 1.11
N HIS A 132 0.86 20.49 -0.18
CA HIS A 132 -0.46 20.46 -0.83
C HIS A 132 -1.42 19.42 -0.22
N LEU A 133 -0.90 18.26 0.21
CA LEU A 133 -1.71 17.25 0.89
C LEU A 133 -2.12 17.70 2.29
N ARG A 134 -1.24 18.36 3.02
CA ARG A 134 -1.53 18.91 4.35
C ARG A 134 -2.51 20.09 4.30
N ASP A 135 -2.42 20.94 3.30
CA ASP A 135 -3.30 22.11 3.12
C ASP A 135 -4.77 21.70 2.96
N ILE A 136 -5.04 20.52 2.41
CA ILE A 136 -6.39 19.95 2.29
C ILE A 136 -6.77 19.06 3.49
N GLY A 137 -5.98 19.07 4.58
CA GLY A 137 -6.32 18.48 5.87
C GLY A 137 -5.79 17.07 6.13
N TYR A 138 -5.01 16.47 5.22
CA TYR A 138 -4.40 15.16 5.46
C TYR A 138 -3.19 15.25 6.39
N GLU A 139 -3.07 14.26 7.26
CA GLU A 139 -1.86 14.00 8.02
C GLU A 139 -1.03 12.92 7.31
N VAL A 140 0.23 13.23 7.01
CA VAL A 140 1.12 12.32 6.28
C VAL A 140 2.07 11.63 7.26
N VAL A 141 2.01 10.30 7.31
CA VAL A 141 2.93 9.46 8.07
C VAL A 141 3.84 8.69 7.12
N ARG A 142 5.16 8.80 7.34
CA ARG A 142 6.18 8.17 6.48
C ARG A 142 7.01 7.19 7.27
N TRP A 143 7.48 6.14 6.60
CA TRP A 143 8.45 5.20 7.17
C TRP A 143 9.42 4.70 6.11
N THR A 144 10.62 4.40 6.56
CA THR A 144 11.69 3.88 5.71
C THR A 144 11.69 2.35 5.69
N GLY A 145 12.40 1.77 4.71
CA GLY A 145 12.64 0.34 4.67
C GLY A 145 13.31 -0.17 5.97
N SER A 146 14.25 0.59 6.52
CA SER A 146 14.89 0.22 7.79
C SER A 146 13.90 0.12 8.95
N GLN A 147 12.98 1.09 9.07
CA GLN A 147 11.93 1.06 10.10
C GLN A 147 10.99 -0.13 9.90
N ALA A 148 10.51 -0.36 8.68
CA ALA A 148 9.62 -1.46 8.39
C ALA A 148 10.26 -2.84 8.67
N PHE A 149 11.49 -3.08 8.16
CA PHE A 149 12.11 -4.40 8.25
C PHE A 149 12.76 -4.70 9.60
N ARG A 150 13.29 -3.70 10.31
CA ARG A 150 14.00 -3.90 11.57
C ARG A 150 13.15 -3.63 12.81
N ALA A 151 12.17 -2.73 12.70
CA ALA A 151 11.34 -2.31 13.83
C ALA A 151 9.85 -2.20 13.41
N PRO A 152 9.23 -3.26 12.85
CA PRO A 152 7.86 -3.20 12.33
C PRO A 152 6.83 -2.79 13.38
N HIS A 153 7.05 -3.14 14.65
CA HIS A 153 6.16 -2.72 15.75
C HIS A 153 6.21 -1.21 16.00
N GLU A 154 7.38 -0.59 15.85
CA GLU A 154 7.50 0.88 15.98
C GLU A 154 6.80 1.58 14.81
N MET A 155 6.97 1.04 13.60
CA MET A 155 6.28 1.53 12.40
C MET A 155 4.76 1.46 12.59
N THR A 156 4.21 0.28 12.93
CA THR A 156 2.76 0.11 13.10
C THR A 156 2.23 0.91 14.28
N GLY A 157 2.93 0.97 15.42
CA GLY A 157 2.54 1.78 16.57
C GLY A 157 2.54 3.29 16.29
N ARG A 158 3.41 3.76 15.38
CA ARG A 158 3.38 5.15 14.92
C ARG A 158 2.15 5.43 14.05
N ILE A 159 1.82 4.54 13.11
CA ILE A 159 0.63 4.64 12.27
C ILE A 159 -0.63 4.59 13.14
N GLU A 160 -0.70 3.64 14.07
CA GLU A 160 -1.79 3.50 15.04
C GLU A 160 -2.05 4.78 15.81
N ARG A 161 -0.99 5.40 16.33
CA ARG A 161 -1.09 6.65 17.09
C ARG A 161 -1.68 7.77 16.25
N VAL A 162 -1.23 7.91 14.99
CA VAL A 162 -1.76 8.92 14.08
C VAL A 162 -3.24 8.67 13.79
N LEU A 163 -3.61 7.44 13.46
CA LEU A 163 -5.01 7.06 13.22
C LEU A 163 -5.88 7.30 14.45
N SER A 164 -5.39 6.94 15.65
CA SER A 164 -6.12 7.12 16.91
C SER A 164 -6.34 8.60 17.24
N ASN A 165 -5.36 9.46 16.96
CA ASN A 165 -5.51 10.91 17.10
C ASN A 165 -6.57 11.49 16.16
N ARG A 166 -6.84 10.80 15.06
CA ARG A 166 -7.82 11.15 14.03
C ARG A 166 -9.17 10.43 14.20
N GLY A 167 -9.35 9.74 15.33
CA GLY A 167 -10.65 9.17 15.72
C GLY A 167 -10.79 7.66 15.56
N TRP A 168 -9.78 6.97 14.99
CA TRP A 168 -9.82 5.51 14.95
C TRP A 168 -9.76 4.91 16.36
N ARG A 169 -10.52 3.84 16.57
CA ARG A 169 -10.55 3.03 17.81
C ARG A 169 -10.52 1.55 17.43
N GLN A 170 -9.67 0.80 18.09
CA GLN A 170 -9.57 -0.66 17.93
C GLN A 170 -10.72 -1.35 18.66
#